data_a7cb49966d9cdb7c3b199b5b51f293a6
#
_entry.id   a7cb49966d9cdb7c3b199b5b51f293a6
#
_cell.length_a   1.000
_cell.length_b   1.000
_cell.length_c   1.000
_cell.angle_alpha   90.00
_cell.angle_beta   90.00
_cell.angle_gamma   90.00
#
_symmetry.space_group_name_H-M   'P 1'
#
loop_
_entity.id
_entity.type
_entity.pdbx_description
1 polymer ?
#
loop_
_entity_poly.entity_id
_entity_poly.type
_entity_poly.pdbx_seq_one_letter_code
_entity_poly.pdbx_strand_id
1 'polypeptide(L)'
;MLDWYSVEYSYPKAFKRFNDIMFPNVGVLSISTIGGYDLKKLYRFFDKEGIYLTVEMYNPKQWVFTISLNNGIVFGPTQSSKENREEIEKDGFFECFRILEKKLINE
;
A
#
# COMPACT_ATOMS: atom_id res chain seq x y z
N MET A 1 8.19 -5.65 6.96
CA MET A 1 8.35 -4.32 6.36
C MET A 1 8.15 -4.35 4.86
N LEU A 2 7.51 -3.32 4.31
CA LEU A 2 7.29 -3.22 2.87
C LEU A 2 8.64 -3.06 2.14
N ASP A 3 8.79 -3.77 1.02
CA ASP A 3 9.99 -3.67 0.20
C ASP A 3 9.91 -2.41 -0.68
N TRP A 4 10.47 -1.32 -0.18
CA TRP A 4 10.41 -0.02 -0.84
C TRP A 4 11.18 0.01 -2.17
N TYR A 5 12.24 -0.81 -2.32
CA TYR A 5 12.95 -0.90 -3.59
C TYR A 5 12.06 -1.48 -4.68
N SER A 6 11.26 -2.51 -4.33
CA SER A 6 10.31 -3.10 -5.27
C SER A 6 9.19 -2.13 -5.60
N VAL A 7 8.71 -1.36 -4.63
CA VAL A 7 7.67 -0.35 -4.85
C VAL A 7 8.17 0.71 -5.83
N GLU A 8 9.34 1.27 -5.57
CA GLU A 8 9.90 2.31 -6.44
C GLU A 8 10.15 1.80 -7.85
N TYR A 9 10.69 0.58 -7.98
CA TYR A 9 10.99 0.00 -9.27
C TYR A 9 9.73 -0.35 -10.06
N SER A 10 8.76 -0.98 -9.40
CA SER A 10 7.55 -1.48 -10.07
C SER A 10 6.48 -0.41 -10.24
N TYR A 11 6.40 0.52 -9.30
CA TYR A 11 5.33 1.53 -9.26
C TYR A 11 5.90 2.93 -9.02
N PRO A 12 6.73 3.44 -9.97
CA PRO A 12 7.47 4.69 -9.76
C PRO A 12 6.59 5.92 -9.62
N LYS A 13 5.47 5.98 -10.34
CA LYS A 13 4.57 7.14 -10.25
C LYS A 13 3.83 7.16 -8.91
N ALA A 14 3.37 6.01 -8.45
CA ALA A 14 2.70 5.89 -7.16
C ALA A 14 3.68 6.18 -6.02
N PHE A 15 4.90 5.68 -6.12
CA PHE A 15 5.95 5.96 -5.13
C PHE A 15 6.25 7.45 -5.06
N LYS A 16 6.41 8.11 -6.20
CA LYS A 16 6.68 9.54 -6.26
C LYS A 16 5.54 10.34 -5.64
N ARG A 17 4.31 9.99 -5.95
CA ARG A 17 3.13 10.67 -5.38
C ARG A 17 3.09 10.52 -3.86
N PHE A 18 3.34 9.32 -3.36
CA PHE A 18 3.43 9.09 -1.92
C PHE A 18 4.51 9.97 -1.29
N ASN A 19 5.68 9.98 -1.89
CA ASN A 19 6.81 10.77 -1.41
C ASN A 19 6.49 12.27 -1.39
N ASP A 20 5.92 12.78 -2.47
CA ASP A 20 5.60 14.20 -2.61
C ASP A 20 4.54 14.66 -1.60
N ILE A 21 3.54 13.83 -1.35
CA ILE A 21 2.42 14.19 -0.45
C ILE A 21 2.82 14.03 1.01
N MET A 22 3.49 12.93 1.36
CA MET A 22 3.77 12.63 2.76
C MET A 22 5.06 13.27 3.27
N PHE A 23 5.96 13.65 2.38
CA PHE A 23 7.25 14.24 2.74
C PHE A 23 7.57 15.44 1.84
N PRO A 24 6.70 16.47 1.83
CA PRO A 24 6.82 17.56 0.86
C PRO A 24 8.08 18.43 1.01
N ASN A 25 8.68 18.44 2.20
CA ASN A 25 9.83 19.28 2.51
C ASN A 25 11.17 18.56 2.41
N VAL A 26 11.18 17.29 2.01
CA VAL A 26 12.38 16.46 2.02
C VAL A 26 13.01 16.34 0.63
N GLY A 27 12.27 16.68 -0.42
CA GLY A 27 12.74 16.49 -1.80
C GLY A 27 12.70 15.01 -2.18
N VAL A 28 13.79 14.52 -2.78
CA VAL A 28 13.87 13.10 -3.13
C VAL A 28 14.20 12.30 -1.87
N LEU A 29 13.28 11.46 -1.42
CA LEU A 29 13.45 10.65 -0.24
C LEU A 29 14.26 9.40 -0.59
N SER A 30 15.28 9.09 0.21
CA SER A 30 16.02 7.85 0.03
C SER A 30 15.22 6.70 0.64
N ILE A 31 15.40 5.50 0.09
CA ILE A 31 14.71 4.31 0.57
C ILE A 31 15.07 4.01 2.03
N SER A 32 16.31 4.27 2.41
CA SER A 32 16.76 4.08 3.79
C SER A 32 16.02 5.01 4.76
N THR A 33 15.61 6.18 4.30
CA THR A 33 14.84 7.12 5.12
C THR A 33 13.41 6.64 5.34
N ILE A 34 12.86 5.91 4.37
CA ILE A 34 11.50 5.37 4.46
C ILE A 34 11.45 4.16 5.39
N GLY A 35 12.57 3.47 5.59
CA GLY A 35 12.63 2.18 6.26
C GLY A 35 12.13 2.13 7.70
N GLY A 36 12.05 3.21 8.44
CA GLY A 36 11.53 3.22 9.80
C GLY A 36 10.12 3.77 9.93
N TYR A 37 9.31 3.60 8.96
CA TYR A 37 8.18 4.39 8.67
C TYR A 37 6.87 3.87 9.29
N ASP A 38 6.02 4.80 9.75
CA ASP A 38 4.77 4.51 10.44
C ASP A 38 3.67 4.06 9.46
N LEU A 39 3.12 2.88 9.69
CA LEU A 39 2.03 2.32 8.87
C LEU A 39 0.80 3.20 8.83
N LYS A 40 0.54 4.00 9.88
CA LYS A 40 -0.59 4.93 9.89
C LYS A 40 -0.54 5.91 8.72
N LYS A 41 0.66 6.34 8.33
CA LYS A 41 0.81 7.25 7.20
C LYS A 41 0.45 6.58 5.87
N LEU A 42 0.76 5.29 5.72
CA LEU A 42 0.37 4.54 4.53
C LEU A 42 -1.15 4.42 4.43
N TYR A 43 -1.82 4.04 5.51
CA TYR A 43 -3.28 3.97 5.53
C TYR A 43 -3.89 5.33 5.20
N ARG A 44 -3.40 6.38 5.83
CA ARG A 44 -3.90 7.74 5.62
C ARG A 44 -3.69 8.22 4.19
N PHE A 45 -2.53 7.92 3.62
CA PHE A 45 -2.25 8.27 2.24
C PHE A 45 -3.22 7.60 1.28
N PHE A 46 -3.40 6.29 1.39
CA PHE A 46 -4.29 5.57 0.49
C PHE A 46 -5.77 5.92 0.71
N ASP A 47 -6.17 6.18 1.95
CA ASP A 47 -7.53 6.66 2.22
C ASP A 47 -7.83 7.93 1.43
N LYS A 48 -6.89 8.85 1.37
CA LYS A 48 -7.05 10.10 0.61
C LYS A 48 -7.08 9.85 -0.90
N GLU A 49 -6.44 8.78 -1.34
CA GLU A 49 -6.46 8.38 -2.76
C GLU A 49 -7.71 7.57 -3.12
N GLY A 50 -8.58 7.29 -2.16
CA GLY A 50 -9.77 6.48 -2.39
C GLY A 50 -9.49 5.00 -2.52
N ILE A 51 -8.41 4.54 -1.91
CA ILE A 51 -7.98 3.13 -1.92
C ILE A 51 -7.94 2.68 -0.46
N TYR A 52 -8.91 1.85 -0.07
CA TYR A 52 -9.10 1.48 1.34
C TYR A 52 -8.66 0.05 1.57
N LEU A 53 -7.58 -0.12 2.32
CA LEU A 53 -7.05 -1.44 2.68
C LEU A 53 -7.65 -1.88 4.01
N THR A 54 -8.20 -3.10 4.05
CA THR A 54 -8.66 -3.74 5.26
C THR A 54 -7.90 -5.05 5.44
N VAL A 55 -7.31 -5.24 6.60
CA VAL A 55 -6.58 -6.47 6.95
C VAL A 55 -7.35 -7.11 8.10
N GLU A 56 -7.75 -8.37 7.93
CA GLU A 56 -8.55 -9.04 8.94
C GLU A 56 -8.13 -10.50 9.08
N MET A 57 -8.48 -11.06 10.23
CA MET A 57 -8.19 -12.45 10.54
C MET A 57 -9.32 -13.32 9.98
N TYR A 58 -8.96 -14.21 9.07
CA TYR A 58 -9.90 -15.16 8.50
C TYR A 58 -10.15 -16.32 9.46
N ASN A 59 -9.07 -16.81 10.07
CA ASN A 59 -9.12 -17.78 11.17
C ASN A 59 -7.86 -17.58 12.02
N PRO A 60 -7.69 -18.26 13.17
CA PRO A 60 -6.58 -17.98 14.08
C PRO A 60 -5.17 -18.06 13.46
N LYS A 61 -5.02 -18.70 12.31
CA LYS A 61 -3.73 -18.88 11.65
C LYS A 61 -3.65 -18.22 10.29
N GLN A 62 -4.69 -17.49 9.88
CA GLN A 62 -4.73 -16.93 8.53
C GLN A 62 -5.24 -15.50 8.55
N TRP A 63 -4.48 -14.63 7.93
CA TRP A 63 -4.85 -13.22 7.71
C TRP A 63 -5.09 -12.99 6.23
N VAL A 64 -6.04 -12.15 5.91
CA VAL A 64 -6.36 -11.79 4.53
C VAL A 64 -6.49 -10.28 4.42
N PHE A 65 -6.37 -9.75 3.21
CA PHE A 65 -6.66 -8.34 2.98
C PHE A 65 -7.74 -8.17 1.92
N THR A 66 -8.43 -7.05 2.01
CA THR A 66 -9.42 -6.59 1.02
C THR A 66 -9.11 -5.15 0.69
N ILE A 67 -9.19 -4.79 -0.57
CA ILE A 67 -9.01 -3.41 -1.01
C ILE A 67 -10.31 -2.94 -1.64
N SER A 68 -10.88 -1.88 -1.10
CA SER A 68 -12.11 -1.26 -1.62
C SER A 68 -11.76 0.09 -2.23
N LEU A 69 -12.33 0.37 -3.39
CA LEU A 69 -12.15 1.66 -4.05
C LEU A 69 -13.39 2.52 -3.86
N ASN A 70 -13.20 3.84 -3.91
CA ASN A 70 -14.31 4.79 -3.71
C ASN A 70 -15.37 4.73 -4.80
N ASN A 71 -15.09 4.04 -5.93
CA ASN A 71 -16.09 3.82 -6.98
C ASN A 71 -16.89 2.53 -6.78
N GLY A 72 -16.69 1.84 -5.66
CA GLY A 72 -17.43 0.63 -5.33
C GLY A 72 -16.77 -0.68 -5.75
N ILE A 73 -15.66 -0.62 -6.47
CA ILE A 73 -14.93 -1.84 -6.86
C ILE A 73 -14.19 -2.38 -5.62
N VAL A 74 -14.25 -3.70 -5.44
CA VAL A 74 -13.61 -4.40 -4.32
C VAL A 74 -12.71 -5.50 -4.84
N PHE A 75 -11.48 -5.54 -4.33
CA PHE A 75 -10.50 -6.60 -4.61
C PHE A 75 -10.30 -7.42 -3.35
N GLY A 76 -10.59 -8.73 -3.41
CA GLY A 76 -10.43 -9.62 -2.27
C GLY A 76 -11.75 -10.11 -1.70
N PRO A 77 -11.76 -10.79 -0.55
CA PRO A 77 -10.55 -11.12 0.22
C PRO A 77 -9.55 -11.91 -0.61
N THR A 78 -8.26 -11.68 -0.35
CA THR A 78 -7.22 -12.37 -1.10
C THR A 78 -7.24 -13.87 -0.82
N GLN A 79 -6.93 -14.66 -1.82
CA GLN A 79 -6.85 -16.11 -1.69
C GLN A 79 -5.54 -16.56 -1.04
N SER A 80 -4.53 -15.73 -1.15
CA SER A 80 -3.22 -15.99 -0.57
C SER A 80 -3.22 -15.49 0.87
N SER A 81 -3.51 -16.36 1.81
CA SER A 81 -3.52 -16.01 3.22
C SER A 81 -2.21 -16.42 3.89
N LYS A 82 -1.82 -15.69 4.93
CA LYS A 82 -0.60 -15.94 5.67
C LYS A 82 -0.90 -15.92 7.16
N GLU A 83 -0.03 -16.58 7.94
CA GLU A 83 -0.20 -16.66 9.39
C GLU A 83 0.14 -15.35 10.09
N ASN A 84 0.86 -14.45 9.42
CA ASN A 84 1.42 -13.25 10.02
C ASN A 84 0.70 -12.02 9.47
N ARG A 85 0.11 -11.24 10.37
CA ARG A 85 -0.59 -10.01 10.00
C ARG A 85 0.31 -9.03 9.24
N GLU A 86 1.57 -8.90 9.67
CA GLU A 86 2.50 -7.97 9.03
C GLU A 86 2.78 -8.34 7.58
N GLU A 87 2.88 -9.64 7.29
CA GLU A 87 3.10 -10.13 5.93
C GLU A 87 1.90 -9.80 5.03
N ILE A 88 0.70 -9.99 5.53
CA ILE A 88 -0.53 -9.70 4.78
C ILE A 88 -0.67 -8.18 4.58
N GLU A 89 -0.35 -7.39 5.59
CA GLU A 89 -0.39 -5.93 5.50
C GLU A 89 0.58 -5.42 4.44
N LYS A 90 1.78 -5.98 4.42
CA LYS A 90 2.80 -5.67 3.42
C LYS A 90 2.29 -6.00 2.01
N ASP A 91 1.74 -7.20 1.83
CA ASP A 91 1.19 -7.63 0.54
C ASP A 91 0.04 -6.71 0.10
N GLY A 92 -0.80 -6.32 1.04
CA GLY A 92 -1.92 -5.42 0.77
C GLY A 92 -1.46 -4.04 0.31
N PHE A 93 -0.46 -3.46 0.97
CA PHE A 93 0.08 -2.16 0.55
C PHE A 93 0.78 -2.24 -0.79
N PHE A 94 1.47 -3.33 -1.08
CA PHE A 94 2.08 -3.51 -2.39
C PHE A 94 1.00 -3.47 -3.49
N GLU A 95 -0.13 -4.15 -3.25
CA GLU A 95 -1.27 -4.11 -4.17
C GLU A 95 -1.89 -2.71 -4.27
N CYS A 96 -1.96 -1.98 -3.16
CA CYS A 96 -2.44 -0.59 -3.18
C CYS A 96 -1.58 0.29 -4.08
N PHE A 97 -0.26 0.15 -4.01
CA PHE A 97 0.64 0.89 -4.90
C PHE A 97 0.44 0.49 -6.36
N ARG A 98 0.21 -0.80 -6.64
CA ARG A 98 -0.08 -1.26 -8.00
C ARG A 98 -1.33 -0.60 -8.55
N ILE A 99 -2.39 -0.57 -7.76
CA ILE A 99 -3.67 0.04 -8.16
C ILE A 99 -3.49 1.53 -8.43
N LEU A 100 -2.78 2.22 -7.54
CA LEU A 100 -2.53 3.66 -7.69
C LEU A 100 -1.68 3.94 -8.93
N GLU A 101 -0.65 3.13 -9.19
CA GLU A 101 0.19 3.29 -10.36
C GLU A 101 -0.64 3.20 -11.64
N LYS A 102 -1.51 2.20 -11.72
CA LYS A 102 -2.38 2.01 -12.87
C LYS A 102 -3.32 3.20 -13.07
N LYS A 103 -3.85 3.73 -11.98
CA LYS A 103 -4.70 4.91 -12.02
C LYS A 103 -3.93 6.13 -12.55
N LEU A 104 -2.71 6.34 -12.08
CA LEU A 104 -1.89 7.48 -12.49
C LEU A 104 -1.44 7.38 -13.95
N ILE A 105 -1.17 6.18 -14.42
CA ILE A 105 -0.81 5.96 -15.83
C ILE A 105 -1.98 6.31 -16.75
N ASN A 106 -3.20 6.04 -16.31
CA ASN A 106 -4.40 6.25 -17.12
C ASN A 106 -5.00 7.66 -17.00
N GLU A 107 -4.40 8.49 -16.17
CA GLU A 107 -4.76 9.91 -16.13
C GLU A 107 -4.09 10.68 -17.29
#